data_5b2eedd136e1c451fe81824903db4d20
#
_entry.id   5b2eedd136e1c451fe81824903db4d20
#
_cell.length_a   1.000
_cell.length_b   1.000
_cell.length_c   1.000
_cell.angle_alpha   90.00
_cell.angle_beta   90.00
_cell.angle_gamma   90.00
#
_symmetry.space_group_name_H-M   'P 1'
#
loop_
_entity.id
_entity.type
_entity.pdbx_description
1 polymer ?
#
loop_
_entity_poly.entity_id
_entity_poly.type
_entity_poly.pdbx_seq_one_letter_code
_entity_poly.pdbx_strand_id
1 'polypeptide(L)'
;RDSKVVVYDSWLFLAGRLWWTLRYMGLTDVRVLSGGVERWIKEGHVLTKEPTPLPAEPSVFNYELQTHMVMSRDEVLKASETGDHVIIDARAPFRYDGSQVDTMDGMTGHIPGAVNHFYESGYTVDGPKSVKDLEAQYYNEIYQNRPVVTYCGSGVTACNAMLTMSEVGLESALYVGSSSDWVTYDGFPLKTGVETLR
;
A
#
# COMPACT_ATOMS: atom_id res chain seq x y z
N ARG A 1 -0.47 17.93 -15.57
CA ARG A 1 -1.07 17.51 -14.29
C ARG A 1 -2.57 17.16 -14.41
N ASP A 2 -3.25 17.63 -15.46
CA ASP A 2 -4.71 17.51 -15.62
C ASP A 2 -5.13 16.23 -16.37
N SER A 3 -4.21 15.31 -16.61
CA SER A 3 -4.50 14.04 -17.25
C SER A 3 -5.26 13.11 -16.29
N LYS A 4 -6.35 12.52 -16.77
CA LYS A 4 -7.04 11.43 -16.09
C LYS A 4 -6.34 10.13 -16.42
N VAL A 5 -5.86 9.42 -15.41
CA VAL A 5 -5.12 8.17 -15.57
C VAL A 5 -5.90 7.03 -14.92
N VAL A 6 -6.11 5.97 -15.67
CA VAL A 6 -6.63 4.70 -15.13
C VAL A 6 -5.52 3.66 -15.20
N VAL A 7 -5.16 3.12 -14.05
CA VAL A 7 -4.17 2.06 -13.90
C VAL A 7 -4.88 0.73 -13.75
N TYR A 8 -4.35 -0.32 -14.34
CA TYR A 8 -4.88 -1.68 -14.17
C TYR A 8 -3.77 -2.73 -14.25
N ASP A 9 -4.05 -3.88 -13.68
CA ASP A 9 -3.25 -5.09 -13.83
C ASP A 9 -4.17 -6.33 -13.80
N SER A 10 -3.56 -7.51 -13.86
CA SER A 10 -4.31 -8.78 -13.83
C SER A 10 -4.54 -9.30 -12.41
N TRP A 11 -3.83 -8.79 -11.39
CA TRP A 11 -3.70 -9.43 -10.08
C TRP A 11 -3.96 -8.51 -8.89
N LEU A 12 -4.34 -7.26 -9.12
CA LEU A 12 -4.42 -6.21 -8.07
C LEU A 12 -3.13 -6.09 -7.23
N PHE A 13 -1.99 -6.40 -7.83
CA PHE A 13 -0.70 -6.45 -7.15
C PHE A 13 0.17 -5.22 -7.44
N LEU A 14 0.29 -4.85 -8.72
CA LEU A 14 1.16 -3.77 -9.16
C LEU A 14 0.42 -2.45 -9.40
N ALA A 15 -0.87 -2.51 -9.71
CA ALA A 15 -1.67 -1.32 -10.01
C ALA A 15 -1.68 -0.32 -8.85
N GLY A 16 -1.80 -0.80 -7.60
CA GLY A 16 -1.70 0.05 -6.41
C GLY A 16 -0.36 0.76 -6.29
N ARG A 17 0.75 0.08 -6.63
CA ARG A 17 2.07 0.71 -6.61
C ARG A 17 2.21 1.80 -7.68
N LEU A 18 1.72 1.57 -8.90
CA LEU A 18 1.75 2.60 -9.95
C LEU A 18 0.82 3.77 -9.60
N TRP A 19 -0.38 3.50 -9.10
CA TRP A 19 -1.30 4.52 -8.58
C TRP A 19 -0.62 5.40 -7.54
N TRP A 20 0.01 4.80 -6.52
CA TRP A 20 0.73 5.52 -5.47
C TRP A 20 1.88 6.34 -6.06
N THR A 21 2.68 5.76 -6.97
CA THR A 21 3.82 6.45 -7.58
C THR A 21 3.38 7.70 -8.35
N LEU A 22 2.31 7.60 -9.13
CA LEU A 22 1.78 8.74 -9.88
C LEU A 22 1.24 9.83 -8.94
N ARG A 23 0.56 9.45 -7.86
CA ARG A 23 0.13 10.40 -6.83
C ARG A 23 1.32 11.06 -6.12
N TYR A 24 2.34 10.29 -5.78
CA TYR A 24 3.58 10.81 -5.22
C TYR A 24 4.26 11.83 -6.16
N MET A 25 4.14 11.63 -7.47
CA MET A 25 4.62 12.59 -8.48
C MET A 25 3.67 13.78 -8.71
N GLY A 26 2.57 13.86 -7.98
CA GLY A 26 1.65 15.01 -7.97
C GLY A 26 0.48 14.93 -8.95
N LEU A 27 0.18 13.74 -9.52
CA LEU A 27 -1.06 13.54 -10.28
C LEU A 27 -2.22 13.34 -9.29
N THR A 28 -3.31 14.10 -9.49
CA THR A 28 -4.48 14.05 -8.59
C THR A 28 -5.58 13.10 -9.08
N ASP A 29 -5.83 13.02 -10.39
CA ASP A 29 -6.88 12.14 -10.96
C ASP A 29 -6.26 10.83 -11.48
N VAL A 30 -5.83 10.00 -10.54
CA VAL A 30 -5.31 8.65 -10.81
C VAL A 30 -6.25 7.64 -10.16
N ARG A 31 -6.76 6.71 -10.95
CA ARG A 31 -7.71 5.68 -10.52
C ARG A 31 -7.18 4.30 -10.85
N VAL A 32 -7.63 3.30 -10.10
CA VAL A 32 -7.36 1.89 -10.38
C VAL A 32 -8.65 1.23 -10.89
N LEU A 33 -8.54 0.44 -11.95
CA LEU A 33 -9.67 -0.34 -12.47
C LEU A 33 -10.08 -1.39 -11.44
N SER A 34 -11.27 -1.23 -10.88
CA SER A 34 -11.81 -2.12 -9.85
C SER A 34 -11.93 -3.56 -10.37
N GLY A 35 -11.31 -4.52 -9.66
CA GLY A 35 -11.27 -5.92 -10.06
C GLY A 35 -10.33 -6.24 -11.24
N GLY A 36 -9.61 -5.24 -11.77
CA GLY A 36 -8.59 -5.43 -12.79
C GLY A 36 -9.12 -6.03 -14.10
N VAL A 37 -8.20 -6.61 -14.88
CA VAL A 37 -8.51 -7.21 -16.19
C VAL A 37 -9.44 -8.42 -16.07
N GLU A 38 -9.37 -9.18 -14.98
CA GLU A 38 -10.24 -10.36 -14.81
C GLU A 38 -11.71 -9.98 -14.70
N ARG A 39 -12.02 -8.95 -13.91
CA ARG A 39 -13.38 -8.44 -13.82
C ARG A 39 -13.85 -7.81 -15.13
N TRP A 40 -13.00 -7.08 -15.82
CA TRP A 40 -13.27 -6.54 -17.15
C TRP A 40 -13.75 -7.61 -18.12
N ILE A 41 -13.05 -8.76 -18.17
CA ILE A 41 -13.40 -9.89 -19.02
C ILE A 41 -14.73 -10.54 -18.55
N LYS A 42 -14.89 -10.74 -17.23
CA LYS A 42 -16.09 -11.33 -16.62
C LYS A 42 -17.36 -10.51 -16.93
N GLU A 43 -17.22 -9.20 -17.02
CA GLU A 43 -18.31 -8.28 -17.39
C GLU A 43 -18.58 -8.23 -18.92
N GLY A 44 -17.88 -9.04 -19.71
CA GLY A 44 -18.07 -9.16 -21.15
C GLY A 44 -17.34 -8.12 -22.00
N HIS A 45 -16.44 -7.36 -21.41
CA HIS A 45 -15.63 -6.39 -22.14
C HIS A 45 -14.52 -7.08 -22.95
N VAL A 46 -14.20 -6.51 -24.11
CA VAL A 46 -13.25 -7.09 -25.05
C VAL A 46 -11.84 -6.58 -24.78
N LEU A 47 -10.87 -7.47 -24.91
CA LEU A 47 -9.43 -7.13 -24.98
C LEU A 47 -9.00 -7.05 -26.46
N THR A 48 -8.09 -6.13 -26.78
CA THR A 48 -7.48 -6.04 -28.09
C THR A 48 -5.97 -6.30 -27.99
N LYS A 49 -5.42 -6.86 -29.06
CA LYS A 49 -3.97 -6.97 -29.27
C LYS A 49 -3.44 -5.88 -30.23
N GLU A 50 -4.35 -5.05 -30.75
CA GLU A 50 -3.96 -3.96 -31.63
C GLU A 50 -3.14 -2.94 -30.84
N PRO A 51 -1.98 -2.51 -31.35
CA PRO A 51 -1.18 -1.47 -30.73
C PRO A 51 -1.97 -0.16 -30.63
N THR A 52 -1.96 0.45 -29.44
CA THR A 52 -2.53 1.79 -29.29
C THR A 52 -1.65 2.79 -30.03
N PRO A 53 -2.19 3.60 -30.96
CA PRO A 53 -1.42 4.65 -31.60
C PRO A 53 -0.83 5.61 -30.56
N LEU A 54 0.48 5.83 -30.62
CA LEU A 54 1.13 6.85 -29.80
C LEU A 54 0.76 8.25 -30.31
N PRO A 55 0.66 9.25 -29.42
CA PRO A 55 0.55 10.64 -29.84
C PRO A 55 1.69 11.02 -30.79
N ALA A 56 1.39 11.85 -31.79
CA ALA A 56 2.37 12.28 -32.76
C ALA A 56 3.51 13.14 -32.13
N GLU A 57 3.17 13.85 -31.06
CA GLU A 57 4.12 14.73 -30.37
C GLU A 57 4.35 14.26 -28.92
N PRO A 58 5.61 14.14 -28.48
CA PRO A 58 5.94 13.84 -27.10
C PRO A 58 5.56 15.02 -26.20
N SER A 59 5.08 14.71 -25.01
CA SER A 59 4.81 15.72 -23.97
C SER A 59 5.84 15.64 -22.85
N VAL A 60 6.04 16.77 -22.16
CA VAL A 60 6.88 16.82 -20.95
C VAL A 60 6.00 16.61 -19.72
N PHE A 61 6.34 15.60 -18.92
CA PHE A 61 5.70 15.39 -17.64
C PHE A 61 6.41 16.21 -16.56
N ASN A 62 5.79 17.31 -16.15
CA ASN A 62 6.25 18.13 -15.02
C ASN A 62 5.67 17.55 -13.72
N TYR A 63 6.51 17.10 -12.83
CA TYR A 63 6.11 16.50 -11.55
C TYR A 63 6.50 17.37 -10.35
N GLU A 64 5.82 17.15 -9.24
CA GLU A 64 6.14 17.76 -7.94
C GLU A 64 5.95 16.69 -6.88
N LEU A 65 7.05 16.29 -6.24
CA LEU A 65 7.03 15.19 -5.29
C LEU A 65 6.24 15.56 -4.03
N GLN A 66 5.31 14.71 -3.67
CA GLN A 66 4.48 14.80 -2.46
C GLN A 66 5.24 14.14 -1.29
N THR A 67 6.24 14.82 -0.75
CA THR A 67 7.19 14.25 0.22
C THR A 67 6.54 13.77 1.52
N HIS A 68 5.38 14.33 1.89
CA HIS A 68 4.59 13.88 3.03
C HIS A 68 4.02 12.45 2.87
N MET A 69 3.99 11.91 1.65
CA MET A 69 3.55 10.54 1.37
C MET A 69 4.62 9.48 1.67
N VAL A 70 5.81 9.87 2.14
CA VAL A 70 6.93 8.96 2.41
C VAL A 70 7.45 9.19 3.83
N MET A 71 7.73 8.11 4.52
CA MET A 71 8.56 8.12 5.74
C MET A 71 9.86 7.36 5.50
N SER A 72 10.94 7.94 5.93
CA SER A 72 12.26 7.28 5.96
C SER A 72 12.30 6.20 7.04
N ARG A 73 13.27 5.32 6.93
CA ARG A 73 13.57 4.29 7.92
C ARG A 73 13.72 4.85 9.35
N ASP A 74 14.48 5.94 9.49
CA ASP A 74 14.78 6.53 10.79
C ASP A 74 13.55 7.20 11.42
N GLU A 75 12.66 7.76 10.59
CA GLU A 75 11.35 8.27 11.04
C GLU A 75 10.44 7.12 11.50
N VAL A 76 10.44 5.98 10.80
CA VAL A 76 9.67 4.79 11.22
C VAL A 76 10.24 4.19 12.50
N LEU A 77 11.56 4.15 12.67
CA LEU A 77 12.19 3.72 13.92
C LEU A 77 11.72 4.60 15.08
N LYS A 78 11.79 5.92 14.90
CA LYS A 78 11.29 6.87 15.89
C LYS A 78 9.82 6.67 16.20
N ALA A 79 8.98 6.50 15.18
CA ALA A 79 7.55 6.23 15.35
C ALA A 79 7.29 4.94 16.15
N SER A 80 8.09 3.90 15.91
CA SER A 80 8.06 2.64 16.68
C SER A 80 8.38 2.83 18.16
N GLU A 81 9.32 3.72 18.48
CA GLU A 81 9.74 4.02 19.85
C GLU A 81 8.74 4.93 20.58
N THR A 82 8.22 5.96 19.89
CA THR A 82 7.36 6.99 20.49
C THR A 82 5.88 6.63 20.50
N GLY A 83 5.44 5.82 19.52
CA GLY A 83 4.02 5.49 19.35
C GLY A 83 3.19 6.67 18.82
N ASP A 84 3.80 7.69 18.23
CA ASP A 84 3.11 8.87 17.69
C ASP A 84 2.43 8.61 16.33
N HIS A 85 2.75 7.49 15.69
CA HIS A 85 2.10 6.99 14.48
C HIS A 85 1.46 5.63 14.70
N VAL A 86 0.43 5.33 13.92
CA VAL A 86 -0.02 3.96 13.71
C VAL A 86 0.84 3.35 12.62
N ILE A 87 1.59 2.29 12.96
CA ILE A 87 2.43 1.56 12.00
C ILE A 87 1.65 0.34 11.53
N ILE A 88 1.43 0.22 10.23
CA ILE A 88 0.69 -0.89 9.62
C ILE A 88 1.64 -1.79 8.85
N ASP A 89 1.67 -3.07 9.22
CA ASP A 89 2.30 -4.13 8.43
C ASP A 89 1.25 -4.75 7.49
N ALA A 90 1.42 -4.53 6.20
CA ALA A 90 0.50 -5.03 5.18
C ALA A 90 0.83 -6.45 4.67
N ARG A 91 1.81 -7.15 5.27
CA ARG A 91 2.16 -8.53 4.93
C ARG A 91 1.14 -9.52 5.47
N ALA A 92 1.20 -10.75 4.95
CA ALA A 92 0.39 -11.86 5.46
C ALA A 92 0.64 -12.10 6.97
N PRO A 93 -0.39 -12.52 7.75
CA PRO A 93 -0.30 -12.65 9.20
C PRO A 93 0.86 -13.52 9.68
N PHE A 94 1.15 -14.65 9.02
CA PHE A 94 2.25 -15.55 9.40
C PHE A 94 3.64 -14.89 9.23
N ARG A 95 3.78 -13.91 8.35
CA ARG A 95 5.01 -13.13 8.18
C ARG A 95 5.14 -12.07 9.27
N TYR A 96 4.03 -11.46 9.63
CA TYR A 96 3.95 -10.45 10.68
C TYR A 96 4.24 -11.04 12.06
N ASP A 97 3.56 -12.12 12.45
CA ASP A 97 3.69 -12.72 13.77
C ASP A 97 4.98 -13.55 13.94
N GLY A 98 5.67 -13.86 12.83
CA GLY A 98 6.89 -14.65 12.84
C GLY A 98 6.66 -16.14 13.08
N SER A 99 5.42 -16.62 12.94
CA SER A 99 5.10 -18.04 13.12
C SER A 99 5.68 -18.94 12.04
N GLN A 100 6.06 -18.36 10.90
CA GLN A 100 6.77 -19.05 9.83
C GLN A 100 7.99 -18.25 9.39
N VAL A 101 9.05 -18.96 8.98
CA VAL A 101 10.25 -18.32 8.43
C VAL A 101 9.89 -17.65 7.11
N ASP A 102 10.07 -16.34 7.03
CA ASP A 102 9.90 -15.59 5.79
C ASP A 102 11.17 -15.64 4.95
N THR A 103 11.08 -16.33 3.81
CA THR A 103 12.19 -16.43 2.85
C THR A 103 12.16 -15.33 1.78
N MET A 104 11.13 -14.49 1.76
CA MET A 104 10.96 -13.46 0.72
C MET A 104 11.73 -12.19 1.03
N ASP A 105 11.68 -11.70 2.27
CA ASP A 105 12.33 -10.45 2.68
C ASP A 105 13.27 -10.60 3.89
N GLY A 106 13.40 -11.82 4.41
CA GLY A 106 14.33 -12.15 5.50
C GLY A 106 13.88 -11.65 6.88
N MET A 107 12.71 -11.01 6.99
CA MET A 107 12.21 -10.47 8.25
C MET A 107 11.31 -11.48 8.96
N THR A 108 11.77 -12.00 10.10
CA THR A 108 10.97 -12.85 10.99
C THR A 108 10.30 -11.96 12.06
N GLY A 109 8.99 -11.82 11.98
CA GLY A 109 8.25 -10.88 12.84
C GLY A 109 8.02 -9.52 12.19
N HIS A 110 7.88 -8.46 12.99
CA HIS A 110 7.48 -7.13 12.55
C HIS A 110 8.23 -6.02 13.28
N ILE A 111 8.10 -4.80 12.78
CA ILE A 111 8.59 -3.56 13.44
C ILE A 111 7.81 -3.38 14.75
N PRO A 112 8.44 -3.21 15.92
CA PRO A 112 7.73 -3.07 17.20
C PRO A 112 6.69 -1.95 17.17
N GLY A 113 5.51 -2.20 17.72
CA GLY A 113 4.38 -1.28 17.69
C GLY A 113 3.55 -1.31 16.40
N ALA A 114 3.98 -2.07 15.39
CA ALA A 114 3.17 -2.27 14.19
C ALA A 114 2.00 -3.23 14.47
N VAL A 115 0.87 -2.95 13.82
CA VAL A 115 -0.28 -3.85 13.78
C VAL A 115 -0.41 -4.46 12.40
N ASN A 116 -0.88 -5.71 12.34
CA ASN A 116 -1.09 -6.36 11.06
C ASN A 116 -2.41 -5.94 10.42
N HIS A 117 -2.31 -5.45 9.21
CA HIS A 117 -3.47 -5.25 8.36
C HIS A 117 -3.14 -5.75 6.95
N PHE A 118 -3.35 -7.03 6.74
CA PHE A 118 -3.01 -7.69 5.48
C PHE A 118 -3.67 -6.98 4.29
N TYR A 119 -2.89 -6.64 3.26
CA TYR A 119 -3.36 -5.81 2.16
C TYR A 119 -4.61 -6.37 1.45
N GLU A 120 -4.77 -7.71 1.40
CA GLU A 120 -5.95 -8.33 0.80
C GLU A 120 -7.21 -8.16 1.63
N SER A 121 -7.09 -7.85 2.93
CA SER A 121 -8.24 -7.68 3.81
C SER A 121 -9.17 -6.54 3.40
N GLY A 122 -8.70 -5.59 2.59
CA GLY A 122 -9.52 -4.52 1.99
C GLY A 122 -10.26 -4.93 0.72
N TYR A 123 -10.11 -6.18 0.25
CA TYR A 123 -10.62 -6.64 -1.04
C TYR A 123 -11.57 -7.84 -0.91
N THR A 124 -12.36 -8.02 -1.93
CA THR A 124 -13.15 -9.22 -2.23
C THR A 124 -12.67 -9.81 -3.55
N VAL A 125 -13.23 -10.95 -3.96
CA VAL A 125 -12.95 -11.56 -5.27
C VAL A 125 -13.35 -10.68 -6.47
N ASP A 126 -14.21 -9.68 -6.25
CA ASP A 126 -14.71 -8.79 -7.29
C ASP A 126 -14.09 -7.38 -7.23
N GLY A 127 -13.14 -7.14 -6.32
CA GLY A 127 -12.48 -5.84 -6.15
C GLY A 127 -12.48 -5.33 -4.70
N PRO A 128 -12.29 -4.03 -4.47
CA PRO A 128 -12.33 -3.46 -3.13
C PRO A 128 -13.67 -3.75 -2.43
N LYS A 129 -13.63 -3.88 -1.10
CA LYS A 129 -14.82 -3.91 -0.25
C LYS A 129 -15.66 -2.64 -0.42
N SER A 130 -16.91 -2.67 0.04
CA SER A 130 -17.73 -1.46 0.08
C SER A 130 -17.11 -0.39 0.97
N VAL A 131 -17.36 0.90 0.67
CA VAL A 131 -16.89 2.03 1.50
C VAL A 131 -17.30 1.83 2.96
N LYS A 132 -18.54 1.38 3.21
CA LYS A 132 -19.04 1.11 4.57
C LYS A 132 -18.20 0.05 5.31
N ASP A 133 -17.82 -1.03 4.63
CA ASP A 133 -17.02 -2.09 5.24
C ASP A 133 -15.58 -1.65 5.46
N LEU A 134 -15.02 -0.85 4.55
CA LEU A 134 -13.71 -0.24 4.70
C LEU A 134 -13.70 0.79 5.84
N GLU A 135 -14.73 1.62 5.98
CA GLU A 135 -14.86 2.55 7.11
C GLU A 135 -14.87 1.80 8.44
N ALA A 136 -15.70 0.75 8.56
CA ALA A 136 -15.75 -0.07 9.76
C ALA A 136 -14.38 -0.68 10.08
N GLN A 137 -13.69 -1.19 9.06
CA GLN A 137 -12.38 -1.83 9.19
C GLN A 137 -11.29 -0.84 9.61
N TYR A 138 -11.21 0.32 8.97
CA TYR A 138 -10.10 1.26 9.23
C TYR A 138 -10.35 2.17 10.42
N TYR A 139 -11.53 2.74 10.58
CA TYR A 139 -11.81 3.69 11.65
C TYR A 139 -12.04 3.01 13.00
N ASN A 140 -12.63 1.83 13.03
CA ASN A 140 -12.88 1.11 14.29
C ASN A 140 -11.67 0.28 14.73
N GLU A 141 -10.89 -0.26 13.80
CA GLU A 141 -9.84 -1.23 14.11
C GLU A 141 -8.43 -0.61 14.10
N ILE A 142 -8.20 0.45 13.32
CA ILE A 142 -6.84 0.95 13.06
C ILE A 142 -6.69 2.42 13.42
N TYR A 143 -7.61 3.27 12.94
CA TYR A 143 -7.45 4.71 13.07
C TYR A 143 -7.75 5.23 14.49
N GLN A 144 -6.76 5.86 15.11
CA GLN A 144 -6.85 6.43 16.46
C GLN A 144 -6.54 7.94 16.49
N ASN A 145 -6.91 8.68 15.44
CA ASN A 145 -6.55 10.10 15.27
C ASN A 145 -5.03 10.37 15.29
N ARG A 146 -4.24 9.36 14.92
CA ARG A 146 -2.78 9.46 14.75
C ARG A 146 -2.44 9.34 13.28
N PRO A 147 -1.34 9.96 12.83
CA PRO A 147 -0.80 9.72 11.49
C PRO A 147 -0.53 8.23 11.27
N VAL A 148 -0.68 7.77 10.05
CA VAL A 148 -0.50 6.37 9.68
C VAL A 148 0.73 6.23 8.78
N VAL A 149 1.53 5.21 9.03
CA VAL A 149 2.57 4.76 8.11
C VAL A 149 2.38 3.28 7.80
N THR A 150 2.47 2.92 6.53
CA THR A 150 2.27 1.55 6.06
C THR A 150 3.54 1.01 5.42
N TYR A 151 3.85 -0.24 5.69
CA TYR A 151 4.94 -0.98 5.05
C TYR A 151 4.50 -2.41 4.67
N CYS A 152 5.31 -3.10 3.87
CA CYS A 152 5.12 -4.52 3.56
C CYS A 152 6.47 -5.23 3.40
N GLY A 153 6.65 -6.07 2.40
CA GLY A 153 7.94 -6.68 2.05
C GLY A 153 8.90 -5.70 1.37
N SER A 154 8.43 -5.04 0.32
CA SER A 154 9.23 -4.17 -0.57
C SER A 154 8.47 -2.90 -1.03
N GLY A 155 7.48 -2.47 -0.27
CA GLY A 155 6.69 -1.28 -0.55
C GLY A 155 5.70 -1.42 -1.73
N VAL A 156 5.45 -2.62 -2.22
CA VAL A 156 4.51 -2.86 -3.33
C VAL A 156 3.10 -3.09 -2.83
N THR A 157 2.86 -4.13 -2.06
CA THR A 157 1.53 -4.49 -1.56
C THR A 157 0.99 -3.53 -0.50
N ALA A 158 1.86 -2.82 0.21
CA ALA A 158 1.47 -1.71 1.08
C ALA A 158 0.63 -0.66 0.34
N CYS A 159 0.96 -0.38 -0.94
CA CYS A 159 0.21 0.57 -1.75
C CYS A 159 -1.23 0.12 -2.05
N ASN A 160 -1.51 -1.20 -2.07
CA ASN A 160 -2.87 -1.70 -2.21
C ASN A 160 -3.69 -1.48 -0.93
N ALA A 161 -3.09 -1.65 0.26
CA ALA A 161 -3.73 -1.27 1.52
C ALA A 161 -4.00 0.25 1.55
N MET A 162 -3.02 1.06 1.15
CA MET A 162 -3.17 2.52 1.08
C MET A 162 -4.24 2.96 0.07
N LEU A 163 -4.41 2.24 -1.04
CA LEU A 163 -5.47 2.49 -2.00
C LEU A 163 -6.85 2.32 -1.34
N THR A 164 -7.08 1.23 -0.62
CA THR A 164 -8.37 1.01 0.08
C THR A 164 -8.57 1.95 1.27
N MET A 165 -7.52 2.39 1.95
CA MET A 165 -7.59 3.48 2.94
C MET A 165 -8.04 4.79 2.31
N SER A 166 -7.52 5.12 1.12
CA SER A 166 -7.88 6.36 0.42
C SER A 166 -9.36 6.42 0.00
N GLU A 167 -10.02 5.28 -0.23
CA GLU A 167 -11.46 5.21 -0.52
C GLU A 167 -12.34 5.72 0.64
N VAL A 168 -11.80 5.70 1.85
CA VAL A 168 -12.47 6.22 3.05
C VAL A 168 -11.84 7.50 3.59
N GLY A 169 -11.00 8.15 2.79
CA GLY A 169 -10.36 9.41 3.15
C GLY A 169 -9.25 9.29 4.21
N LEU A 170 -8.76 8.09 4.49
CA LEU A 170 -7.64 7.85 5.38
C LEU A 170 -6.32 7.90 4.59
N GLU A 171 -5.47 8.86 4.92
CA GLU A 171 -4.15 9.00 4.32
C GLU A 171 -3.10 8.24 5.14
N SER A 172 -2.12 7.68 4.46
CA SER A 172 -0.97 7.00 5.06
C SER A 172 0.30 7.39 4.33
N ALA A 173 1.39 7.56 5.06
CA ALA A 173 2.72 7.58 4.47
C ALA A 173 3.17 6.14 4.14
N LEU A 174 4.07 6.01 3.17
CA LEU A 174 4.69 4.74 2.83
C LEU A 174 6.13 4.70 3.34
N TYR A 175 6.47 3.66 4.09
CA TYR A 175 7.88 3.29 4.25
C TYR A 175 8.30 2.45 3.04
N VAL A 176 8.91 3.11 2.06
CA VAL A 176 9.21 2.51 0.75
C VAL A 176 10.13 1.30 0.85
N GLY A 177 11.17 1.38 1.69
CA GLY A 177 12.14 0.28 1.89
C GLY A 177 11.51 -0.96 2.51
N SER A 178 10.51 -0.77 3.36
CA SER A 178 9.75 -1.85 4.00
C SER A 178 10.63 -2.85 4.76
N SER A 179 10.15 -4.07 4.97
CA SER A 179 10.90 -5.09 5.72
C SER A 179 12.22 -5.48 5.05
N SER A 180 12.28 -5.52 3.72
CA SER A 180 13.52 -5.85 3.01
C SER A 180 14.66 -4.85 3.22
N ASP A 181 14.34 -3.58 3.47
CA ASP A 181 15.31 -2.57 3.88
C ASP A 181 15.58 -2.64 5.38
N TRP A 182 14.54 -2.79 6.20
CA TRP A 182 14.65 -2.80 7.66
C TRP A 182 15.65 -3.83 8.18
N VAL A 183 15.63 -5.05 7.64
CA VAL A 183 16.50 -6.14 8.09
C VAL A 183 17.96 -6.01 7.65
N THR A 184 18.28 -5.05 6.78
CA THR A 184 19.67 -4.84 6.33
C THR A 184 20.52 -4.05 7.34
N TYR A 185 19.90 -3.55 8.41
CA TYR A 185 20.57 -2.71 9.41
C TYR A 185 20.72 -3.44 10.72
N ASP A 186 21.98 -3.61 11.15
CA ASP A 186 22.30 -4.21 12.44
C ASP A 186 21.70 -3.40 13.59
N GLY A 187 21.03 -4.08 14.52
CA GLY A 187 20.45 -3.46 15.72
C GLY A 187 19.06 -2.86 15.54
N PHE A 188 18.46 -2.92 14.37
CA PHE A 188 17.05 -2.53 14.21
C PHE A 188 16.13 -3.55 14.90
N PRO A 189 15.20 -3.09 15.75
CA PRO A 189 14.42 -3.98 16.58
C PRO A 189 13.37 -4.74 15.76
N LEU A 190 13.15 -6.00 16.13
CA LEU A 190 12.08 -6.85 15.63
C LEU A 190 11.28 -7.44 16.80
N LYS A 191 10.00 -7.69 16.57
CA LYS A 191 9.10 -8.34 17.50
C LYS A 191 8.32 -9.45 16.81
N THR A 192 7.99 -10.49 17.57
CA THR A 192 7.16 -11.61 17.12
C THR A 192 5.88 -11.68 17.95
N GLY A 193 4.90 -12.45 17.47
CA GLY A 193 3.56 -12.51 18.06
C GLY A 193 2.66 -11.38 17.56
N VAL A 194 1.45 -11.29 18.09
CA VAL A 194 0.46 -10.29 17.69
C VAL A 194 0.51 -9.10 18.67
N GLU A 195 0.63 -7.90 18.13
CA GLU A 195 0.48 -6.67 18.90
C GLU A 195 -0.90 -6.04 18.64
N THR A 196 -1.44 -5.41 19.66
CA THR A 196 -2.62 -4.54 19.58
C THR A 196 -2.19 -3.09 19.59
N LEU A 197 -2.99 -2.22 18.99
CA LEU A 197 -2.79 -0.77 19.05
C LEU A 197 -2.71 -0.32 20.52
N ARG A 198 -1.71 0.48 20.82
CA ARG A 198 -1.49 1.07 22.14
C ARG A 198 -2.26 2.37 22.29
#